data_e6bf36fa08344f7647e2b65d3e0f2415
#
_entry.id   e6bf36fa08344f7647e2b65d3e0f2415
#
_cell.length_a   1.000
_cell.length_b   1.000
_cell.length_c   1.000
_cell.angle_alpha   90.00
_cell.angle_beta   90.00
_cell.angle_gamma   90.00
#
_symmetry.space_group_name_H-M   'P 1'
#
loop_
_entity.id
_entity.type
_entity.pdbx_description
1 polymer ?
#
loop_
_entity_poly.entity_id
_entity_poly.type
_entity_poly.pdbx_seq_one_letter_code
_entity_poly.pdbx_strand_id
1 'polypeptide(L)'
;RKKKSKTKNDLKDFFLGEKPAIKSSENKIFVKDIVKELEDIVILNDEAHHIHDSTMSWSKTIENINNNLVQKGKRIGIQIDVTATPKHQNGDIFIQTVSDYPLVEAIAQEVVKKPVLPDEASRGKLSEKTSTKFSERYRDYINLGVTVWQQDHEKHAKLGKKALLFVMVDDTKDCDDVKQYLENNFPLLKNSTFAIHTNKEGRIEEGVSSKSQQELKELRDLSNQVDSDKNNIKAIVSVLMLKEGWDVKNVTTVIGLRPYSSKSNILPEQTLGRGLRRMYFGESVSEELNVVGTENFLDFVESIKSEGVVLEKRSM
;
A
#
# COMPACT_ATOMS: atom_id res chain seq x y z
N ARG A 1 48.70 -3.83 4.12
CA ARG A 1 47.64 -2.92 3.67
C ARG A 1 46.32 -3.51 4.12
N LYS A 2 45.72 -2.96 5.24
CA LYS A 2 44.43 -3.38 5.79
C LYS A 2 43.32 -2.75 4.97
N LYS A 3 42.41 -3.57 4.39
CA LYS A 3 41.14 -3.12 3.83
C LYS A 3 40.22 -2.71 4.98
N LYS A 4 39.87 -1.43 5.06
CA LYS A 4 38.82 -0.92 5.97
C LYS A 4 37.46 -1.40 5.46
N SER A 5 36.71 -2.09 6.31
CA SER A 5 35.33 -2.45 6.07
C SER A 5 34.47 -1.20 5.99
N LYS A 6 33.76 -0.98 4.89
CA LYS A 6 32.69 0.03 4.80
C LYS A 6 31.49 -0.53 5.54
N THR A 7 31.06 0.16 6.56
CA THR A 7 30.07 -0.29 7.52
C THR A 7 28.83 0.60 7.51
N LYS A 8 27.68 -0.03 7.61
CA LYS A 8 26.41 0.33 8.29
C LYS A 8 25.81 1.76 8.21
N ASN A 9 26.47 2.76 7.67
CA ASN A 9 25.91 4.11 7.54
C ASN A 9 25.16 4.36 6.23
N ASP A 10 25.36 3.51 5.22
CA ASP A 10 24.76 3.71 3.90
C ASP A 10 23.25 3.48 3.88
N LEU A 11 22.72 2.64 4.78
CA LEU A 11 21.28 2.38 4.90
C LEU A 11 20.48 3.55 5.46
N LYS A 12 21.08 4.35 6.36
CA LYS A 12 20.41 5.55 6.91
C LYS A 12 20.30 6.69 5.88
N ASP A 13 21.29 6.81 5.00
CA ASP A 13 21.30 7.84 3.95
C ASP A 13 20.30 7.50 2.83
N PHE A 14 19.98 6.22 2.65
CA PHE A 14 19.00 5.74 1.68
C PHE A 14 17.53 6.07 2.08
N PHE A 15 17.19 5.96 3.35
CA PHE A 15 15.84 6.28 3.85
C PHE A 15 15.54 7.78 3.96
N LEU A 16 16.55 8.62 3.95
CA LEU A 16 16.42 10.08 4.07
C LEU A 16 16.52 10.83 2.73
N GLY A 17 16.55 10.11 1.60
CA GLY A 17 16.78 10.66 0.27
C GLY A 17 18.27 10.89 -0.02
N GLU A 18 18.66 10.79 -1.30
CA GLU A 18 20.03 11.06 -1.72
C GLU A 18 20.41 12.49 -1.32
N LYS A 19 21.46 12.64 -0.55
CA LYS A 19 22.07 13.94 -0.31
C LYS A 19 22.50 14.50 -1.66
N PRO A 20 22.05 15.68 -2.06
CA PRO A 20 22.65 16.34 -3.21
C PRO A 20 24.15 16.44 -2.94
N ALA A 21 24.98 16.13 -3.94
CA ALA A 21 26.42 16.24 -3.85
C ALA A 21 26.81 17.72 -3.79
N ILE A 22 26.56 18.37 -2.66
CA ILE A 22 26.98 19.74 -2.39
C ILE A 22 28.46 19.68 -2.02
N LYS A 23 29.31 20.01 -3.00
CA LYS A 23 30.68 20.42 -2.76
C LYS A 23 30.65 21.86 -2.22
N SER A 24 30.35 22.02 -0.96
CA SER A 24 30.60 23.25 -0.25
C SER A 24 30.96 22.94 1.19
N SER A 25 31.86 23.71 1.73
CA SER A 25 32.30 23.73 3.11
C SER A 25 31.26 24.38 4.03
N GLU A 26 29.96 24.09 3.79
CA GLU A 26 28.89 24.56 4.64
C GLU A 26 28.80 23.68 5.89
N ASN A 27 28.78 24.31 7.04
CA ASN A 27 28.61 23.70 8.34
C ASN A 27 27.38 22.82 8.31
N LYS A 28 27.55 21.50 8.49
CA LYS A 28 26.46 20.57 8.63
C LYS A 28 25.66 20.94 9.87
N ILE A 29 24.55 21.63 9.69
CA ILE A 29 23.58 21.87 10.75
C ILE A 29 22.88 20.54 11.01
N PHE A 30 23.14 19.96 12.16
CA PHE A 30 22.44 18.77 12.60
C PHE A 30 21.10 19.19 13.21
N VAL A 31 20.04 18.43 12.98
CA VAL A 31 18.72 18.65 13.60
C VAL A 31 18.82 18.82 15.12
N LYS A 32 19.73 18.07 15.77
CA LYS A 32 20.02 18.21 17.20
C LYS A 32 20.49 19.63 17.60
N ASP A 33 21.16 20.34 16.70
CA ASP A 33 21.69 21.68 17.00
C ASP A 33 20.61 22.74 16.84
N ILE A 34 19.68 22.56 15.87
CA ILE A 34 18.47 23.39 15.73
C ILE A 34 17.59 23.22 16.98
N VAL A 35 17.30 21.98 17.38
CA VAL A 35 16.44 21.66 18.53
C VAL A 35 16.99 22.26 19.83
N LYS A 36 18.30 22.41 19.97
CA LYS A 36 18.93 23.00 21.18
C LYS A 36 18.58 24.47 21.41
N GLU A 37 18.32 25.21 20.36
CA GLU A 37 18.11 26.66 20.42
C GLU A 37 16.61 27.03 20.53
N LEU A 38 15.70 26.08 20.23
CA LEU A 38 14.27 26.31 20.29
C LEU A 38 13.77 26.29 21.73
N GLU A 39 12.84 27.21 22.07
CA GLU A 39 12.19 27.25 23.37
C GLU A 39 11.05 26.26 23.46
N ASP A 40 10.22 26.18 22.41
CA ASP A 40 9.10 25.25 22.29
C ASP A 40 9.22 24.42 21.01
N ILE A 41 8.88 23.14 21.13
CA ILE A 41 8.89 22.20 20.00
C ILE A 41 7.51 21.59 19.85
N VAL A 42 7.00 21.65 18.63
CA VAL A 42 5.83 20.89 18.18
C VAL A 42 6.32 19.74 17.31
N ILE A 43 5.89 18.52 17.62
CA ILE A 43 6.18 17.33 16.84
C ILE A 43 4.90 16.95 16.09
N LEU A 44 5.00 16.83 14.76
CA LEU A 44 3.96 16.31 13.91
C LEU A 44 4.44 14.96 13.35
N ASN A 45 3.73 13.89 13.70
CA ASN A 45 4.05 12.56 13.24
C ASN A 45 3.01 12.08 12.24
N ASP A 46 3.43 11.76 11.03
CA ASP A 46 2.64 10.99 10.08
C ASP A 46 2.90 9.49 10.29
N GLU A 47 1.95 8.63 9.94
CA GLU A 47 1.98 7.18 10.19
C GLU A 47 2.29 6.84 11.66
N ALA A 48 1.66 7.56 12.57
CA ALA A 48 1.99 7.54 14.00
C ALA A 48 1.77 6.19 14.70
N HIS A 49 1.09 5.24 14.06
CA HIS A 49 0.99 3.87 14.58
C HIS A 49 2.36 3.20 14.78
N HIS A 50 3.42 3.67 14.10
CA HIS A 50 4.80 3.23 14.32
C HIS A 50 5.45 3.81 15.58
N ILE A 51 4.91 4.89 16.15
CA ILE A 51 5.51 5.56 17.31
C ILE A 51 5.13 4.86 18.61
N HIS A 52 3.95 4.29 18.65
CA HIS A 52 3.41 3.62 19.84
C HIS A 52 4.07 2.26 20.11
N ASP A 53 5.01 1.82 19.28
CA ASP A 53 5.91 0.72 19.58
C ASP A 53 7.23 1.28 20.14
N SER A 54 7.44 1.12 21.46
CA SER A 54 8.63 1.59 22.17
C SER A 54 9.94 0.95 21.69
N THR A 55 9.86 -0.15 20.93
CA THR A 55 11.03 -0.83 20.35
C THR A 55 11.51 -0.16 19.07
N MET A 56 10.66 0.61 18.41
CA MET A 56 10.95 1.28 17.15
C MET A 56 11.92 2.46 17.32
N SER A 57 12.75 2.68 16.30
CA SER A 57 13.72 3.78 16.28
C SER A 57 13.07 5.16 16.38
N TRP A 58 11.85 5.28 15.90
CA TRP A 58 11.06 6.52 15.88
C TRP A 58 10.67 6.93 17.31
N SER A 59 10.07 6.04 18.07
CA SER A 59 9.72 6.25 19.48
C SER A 59 10.96 6.66 20.29
N LYS A 60 12.06 5.90 20.13
CA LYS A 60 13.34 6.22 20.78
C LYS A 60 13.91 7.60 20.40
N THR A 61 13.69 8.04 19.16
CA THR A 61 14.17 9.36 18.73
C THR A 61 13.39 10.48 19.42
N ILE A 62 12.06 10.36 19.51
CA ILE A 62 11.21 11.34 20.23
C ILE A 62 11.57 11.37 21.71
N GLU A 63 11.73 10.21 22.34
CA GLU A 63 12.15 10.10 23.73
C GLU A 63 13.52 10.77 23.96
N ASN A 64 14.50 10.51 23.09
CA ASN A 64 15.81 11.15 23.17
C ASN A 64 15.74 12.66 23.01
N ILE A 65 14.89 13.18 22.10
CA ILE A 65 14.67 14.63 21.95
C ILE A 65 14.10 15.18 23.26
N ASN A 66 13.07 14.57 23.80
CA ASN A 66 12.45 15.00 25.04
C ASN A 66 13.44 14.99 26.22
N ASN A 67 14.20 13.92 26.40
CA ASN A 67 15.20 13.81 27.45
C ASN A 67 16.28 14.90 27.34
N ASN A 68 16.73 15.22 26.12
CA ASN A 68 17.69 16.30 25.91
C ASN A 68 17.12 17.69 26.24
N LEU A 69 15.82 17.90 25.99
CA LEU A 69 15.13 19.16 26.32
C LEU A 69 14.94 19.28 27.84
N VAL A 70 14.49 18.21 28.50
CA VAL A 70 14.27 18.19 29.94
C VAL A 70 15.55 18.51 30.71
N GLN A 71 16.72 18.00 30.29
CA GLN A 71 18.03 18.35 30.89
C GLN A 71 18.35 19.85 30.82
N LYS A 72 17.69 20.60 29.97
CA LYS A 72 17.83 22.06 29.80
C LYS A 72 16.67 22.86 30.38
N GLY A 73 15.79 22.21 31.15
CA GLY A 73 14.57 22.82 31.68
C GLY A 73 13.51 23.12 30.64
N LYS A 74 13.59 22.50 29.43
CA LYS A 74 12.66 22.64 28.34
C LYS A 74 11.88 21.34 28.15
N ARG A 75 10.86 21.34 27.30
CA ARG A 75 10.04 20.14 26.99
C ARG A 75 9.46 20.24 25.59
N ILE A 76 8.94 19.11 25.08
CA ILE A 76 8.05 19.09 23.92
C ILE A 76 6.74 19.76 24.33
N GLY A 77 6.36 20.80 23.64
CA GLY A 77 5.14 21.55 23.91
C GLY A 77 3.88 20.77 23.51
N ILE A 78 3.87 20.27 22.27
CA ILE A 78 2.77 19.50 21.70
C ILE A 78 3.33 18.39 20.82
N GLN A 79 2.73 17.22 20.90
CA GLN A 79 2.88 16.15 19.92
C GLN A 79 1.53 15.89 19.29
N ILE A 80 1.46 15.92 17.96
CA ILE A 80 0.26 15.63 17.16
C ILE A 80 0.58 14.42 16.29
N ASP A 81 -0.17 13.37 16.49
CA ASP A 81 -0.02 12.09 15.81
C ASP A 81 -1.16 11.93 14.80
N VAL A 82 -0.80 11.68 13.53
CA VAL A 82 -1.74 11.43 12.44
C VAL A 82 -1.52 10.01 11.93
N THR A 83 -2.57 9.24 11.80
CA THR A 83 -2.52 7.88 11.29
C THR A 83 -3.85 7.45 10.70
N ALA A 84 -3.82 6.62 9.66
CA ALA A 84 -5.00 5.95 9.12
C ALA A 84 -5.51 4.82 10.05
N THR A 85 -4.67 4.35 10.99
CA THR A 85 -4.97 3.21 11.86
C THR A 85 -4.65 3.55 13.31
N PRO A 86 -5.57 4.24 14.03
CA PRO A 86 -5.33 4.71 15.41
C PRO A 86 -5.46 3.56 16.42
N LYS A 87 -4.79 2.45 16.18
CA LYS A 87 -4.85 1.24 17.02
C LYS A 87 -3.44 0.76 17.37
N HIS A 88 -3.29 0.30 18.59
CA HIS A 88 -2.10 -0.44 19.01
C HIS A 88 -2.07 -1.84 18.38
N GLN A 89 -0.92 -2.51 18.43
CA GLN A 89 -0.77 -3.88 17.91
C GLN A 89 -1.69 -4.91 18.59
N ASN A 90 -2.13 -4.64 19.81
CA ASN A 90 -3.10 -5.45 20.56
C ASN A 90 -4.57 -5.14 20.21
N GLY A 91 -4.82 -4.18 19.33
CA GLY A 91 -6.15 -3.76 18.88
C GLY A 91 -6.78 -2.62 19.69
N ASP A 92 -6.16 -2.17 20.77
CA ASP A 92 -6.65 -1.05 21.57
C ASP A 92 -6.53 0.26 20.79
N ILE A 93 -7.57 1.10 20.87
CA ILE A 93 -7.60 2.42 20.22
C ILE A 93 -6.67 3.38 21.01
N PHE A 94 -6.03 4.29 20.28
CA PHE A 94 -5.20 5.32 20.92
C PHE A 94 -6.02 6.20 21.86
N ILE A 95 -5.45 6.44 23.04
CA ILE A 95 -6.03 7.35 24.01
C ILE A 95 -5.91 8.78 23.47
N GLN A 96 -6.91 9.64 23.75
CA GLN A 96 -6.93 11.06 23.34
C GLN A 96 -7.02 11.29 21.82
N THR A 97 -7.82 10.50 21.12
CA THR A 97 -8.20 10.81 19.74
C THR A 97 -9.00 12.12 19.73
N VAL A 98 -8.45 13.14 19.07
CA VAL A 98 -9.07 14.48 19.00
C VAL A 98 -10.05 14.55 17.83
N SER A 99 -9.73 13.91 16.73
CA SER A 99 -10.57 13.86 15.54
C SER A 99 -10.41 12.49 14.88
N ASP A 100 -11.53 11.91 14.48
CA ASP A 100 -11.60 10.66 13.74
C ASP A 100 -12.44 10.88 12.48
N TYR A 101 -12.01 10.28 11.37
CA TYR A 101 -12.75 10.28 10.12
C TYR A 101 -12.83 8.84 9.60
N PRO A 102 -13.84 8.10 10.06
CA PRO A 102 -13.93 6.67 9.79
C PRO A 102 -14.22 6.38 8.31
N LEU A 103 -13.79 5.20 7.84
CA LEU A 103 -13.96 4.77 6.46
C LEU A 103 -15.43 4.78 6.02
N VAL A 104 -16.37 4.47 6.93
CA VAL A 104 -17.80 4.49 6.64
C VAL A 104 -18.27 5.89 6.23
N GLU A 105 -17.78 6.93 6.90
CA GLU A 105 -18.11 8.32 6.57
C GLU A 105 -17.46 8.74 5.25
N ALA A 106 -16.20 8.37 5.02
CA ALA A 106 -15.49 8.64 3.78
C ALA A 106 -16.19 8.00 2.56
N ILE A 107 -16.75 6.80 2.71
CA ILE A 107 -17.56 6.13 1.67
C ILE A 107 -18.89 6.86 1.49
N ALA A 108 -19.59 7.19 2.57
CA ALA A 108 -20.89 7.87 2.52
C ALA A 108 -20.79 9.27 1.88
N GLN A 109 -19.70 9.97 2.11
CA GLN A 109 -19.40 11.28 1.52
C GLN A 109 -18.73 11.19 0.14
N GLU A 110 -18.59 9.99 -0.40
CA GLU A 110 -17.92 9.75 -1.69
C GLU A 110 -16.48 10.33 -1.77
N VAL A 111 -15.77 10.41 -0.67
CA VAL A 111 -14.34 10.81 -0.62
C VAL A 111 -13.45 9.68 -1.12
N VAL A 112 -13.90 8.45 -0.94
CA VAL A 112 -13.27 7.22 -1.42
C VAL A 112 -14.25 6.38 -2.24
N LYS A 113 -13.74 5.39 -2.98
CA LYS A 113 -14.56 4.41 -3.71
C LYS A 113 -15.36 3.54 -2.74
N LYS A 114 -16.49 3.04 -3.21
CA LYS A 114 -17.30 2.05 -2.50
C LYS A 114 -16.79 0.64 -2.79
N PRO A 115 -16.42 -0.17 -1.79
CA PRO A 115 -16.04 -1.55 -2.01
C PRO A 115 -17.26 -2.42 -2.32
N VAL A 116 -17.17 -3.26 -3.36
CA VAL A 116 -18.21 -4.18 -3.81
C VAL A 116 -17.64 -5.60 -3.85
N LEU A 117 -18.36 -6.54 -3.24
CA LEU A 117 -17.98 -7.95 -3.19
C LEU A 117 -18.93 -8.80 -4.01
N PRO A 118 -18.49 -10.00 -4.49
CA PRO A 118 -19.39 -10.96 -5.09
C PRO A 118 -20.42 -11.47 -4.06
N ASP A 119 -21.65 -11.68 -4.50
CA ASP A 119 -22.68 -12.28 -3.69
C ASP A 119 -22.42 -13.79 -3.43
N GLU A 120 -23.19 -14.39 -2.57
CA GLU A 120 -23.03 -15.81 -2.21
C GLU A 120 -23.17 -16.76 -3.41
N ALA A 121 -24.04 -16.43 -4.35
CA ALA A 121 -24.24 -17.24 -5.55
C ALA A 121 -23.03 -17.19 -6.49
N SER A 122 -22.38 -16.03 -6.60
CA SER A 122 -21.13 -15.86 -7.35
C SER A 122 -19.96 -16.55 -6.65
N ARG A 123 -19.85 -16.41 -5.33
CA ARG A 123 -18.82 -17.08 -4.51
C ARG A 123 -18.92 -18.60 -4.62
N GLY A 124 -20.13 -19.16 -4.56
CA GLY A 124 -20.37 -20.60 -4.64
C GLY A 124 -19.94 -21.26 -5.95
N LYS A 125 -19.70 -20.47 -7.01
CA LYS A 125 -19.16 -20.95 -8.29
C LYS A 125 -17.63 -20.99 -8.32
N LEU A 126 -16.95 -20.34 -7.37
CA LEU A 126 -15.52 -20.25 -7.31
C LEU A 126 -14.94 -21.42 -6.51
N SER A 127 -13.86 -22.00 -7.00
CA SER A 127 -13.19 -23.09 -6.28
C SER A 127 -11.71 -23.12 -6.59
N GLU A 128 -10.92 -23.50 -5.59
CA GLU A 128 -9.52 -23.81 -5.80
C GLU A 128 -9.39 -25.15 -6.51
N LYS A 129 -8.65 -25.18 -7.61
CA LYS A 129 -8.37 -26.41 -8.36
C LYS A 129 -7.13 -27.11 -7.82
N THR A 130 -7.07 -28.41 -7.99
CA THR A 130 -5.85 -29.17 -7.68
C THR A 130 -4.82 -28.92 -8.78
N SER A 131 -3.85 -28.04 -8.53
CA SER A 131 -2.76 -27.74 -9.46
C SER A 131 -1.49 -27.32 -8.70
N THR A 132 -0.33 -27.63 -9.26
CA THR A 132 0.97 -27.12 -8.80
C THR A 132 1.24 -25.70 -9.30
N LYS A 133 0.59 -25.29 -10.40
CA LYS A 133 0.64 -23.92 -10.89
C LYS A 133 -0.34 -23.06 -10.14
N PHE A 134 0.12 -21.93 -9.64
CA PHE A 134 -0.67 -21.01 -8.84
C PHE A 134 -1.86 -20.43 -9.65
N SER A 135 -1.60 -19.97 -10.88
CA SER A 135 -2.63 -19.42 -11.78
C SER A 135 -3.73 -20.43 -12.12
N GLU A 136 -3.38 -21.71 -12.30
CA GLU A 136 -4.35 -22.76 -12.57
C GLU A 136 -5.16 -23.12 -11.31
N ARG A 137 -4.53 -23.10 -10.13
CA ARG A 137 -5.21 -23.33 -8.86
C ARG A 137 -6.31 -22.30 -8.63
N TYR A 138 -6.03 -21.04 -8.89
CA TYR A 138 -6.93 -19.91 -8.65
C TYR A 138 -7.62 -19.41 -9.93
N ARG A 139 -7.69 -20.23 -10.97
CA ARG A 139 -8.21 -19.87 -12.29
C ARG A 139 -9.60 -19.25 -12.24
N ASP A 140 -10.52 -19.82 -11.45
CA ASP A 140 -11.89 -19.36 -11.38
C ASP A 140 -11.98 -17.93 -10.80
N TYR A 141 -11.17 -17.63 -9.79
CA TYR A 141 -11.06 -16.30 -9.18
C TYR A 141 -10.45 -15.27 -10.14
N ILE A 142 -9.38 -15.66 -10.84
CA ILE A 142 -8.74 -14.80 -11.83
C ILE A 142 -9.70 -14.47 -12.97
N ASN A 143 -10.38 -15.47 -13.51
CA ASN A 143 -11.32 -15.30 -14.61
C ASN A 143 -12.48 -14.39 -14.22
N LEU A 144 -13.09 -14.58 -13.04
CA LEU A 144 -14.14 -13.70 -12.55
C LEU A 144 -13.64 -12.26 -12.40
N GLY A 145 -12.51 -12.07 -11.72
CA GLY A 145 -11.97 -10.73 -11.49
C GLY A 145 -11.59 -10.01 -12.79
N VAL A 146 -11.03 -10.73 -13.78
CA VAL A 146 -10.75 -10.15 -15.11
C VAL A 146 -12.06 -9.79 -15.83
N THR A 147 -13.09 -10.62 -15.75
CA THR A 147 -14.40 -10.33 -16.37
C THR A 147 -15.00 -9.04 -15.78
N VAL A 148 -15.00 -8.91 -14.47
CA VAL A 148 -15.46 -7.69 -13.78
C VAL A 148 -14.62 -6.48 -14.18
N TRP A 149 -13.28 -6.61 -14.19
CA TRP A 149 -12.40 -5.56 -14.62
C TRP A 149 -12.63 -5.13 -16.07
N GLN A 150 -12.92 -6.05 -16.99
CA GLN A 150 -13.22 -5.72 -18.38
C GLN A 150 -14.45 -4.80 -18.49
N GLN A 151 -15.49 -5.08 -17.72
CA GLN A 151 -16.69 -4.24 -17.65
C GLN A 151 -16.34 -2.82 -17.15
N ASP A 152 -15.55 -2.73 -16.10
CA ASP A 152 -15.06 -1.45 -15.58
C ASP A 152 -14.17 -0.74 -16.60
N HIS A 153 -13.29 -1.47 -17.28
CA HIS A 153 -12.42 -0.91 -18.29
C HIS A 153 -13.21 -0.26 -19.43
N GLU A 154 -14.27 -0.93 -19.93
CA GLU A 154 -15.14 -0.38 -20.95
C GLU A 154 -15.95 0.83 -20.46
N LYS A 155 -16.45 0.76 -19.21
CA LYS A 155 -17.18 1.85 -18.56
C LYS A 155 -16.32 3.09 -18.44
N HIS A 156 -15.11 2.98 -17.88
CA HIS A 156 -14.24 4.10 -17.62
C HIS A 156 -13.54 4.62 -18.89
N ALA A 157 -13.28 3.76 -19.87
CA ALA A 157 -12.74 4.19 -21.17
C ALA A 157 -13.68 5.18 -21.88
N LYS A 158 -15.01 5.02 -21.76
CA LYS A 158 -16.00 5.98 -22.29
C LYS A 158 -15.90 7.36 -21.63
N LEU A 159 -15.35 7.42 -20.43
CA LEU A 159 -15.13 8.63 -19.64
C LEU A 159 -13.67 9.15 -19.76
N GLY A 160 -12.88 8.57 -20.67
CA GLY A 160 -11.49 8.96 -20.90
C GLY A 160 -10.54 8.57 -19.78
N LYS A 161 -10.90 7.58 -18.96
CA LYS A 161 -10.05 7.06 -17.87
C LYS A 161 -9.70 5.59 -18.10
N LYS A 162 -8.51 5.22 -17.64
CA LYS A 162 -8.00 3.84 -17.71
C LYS A 162 -8.29 3.12 -16.39
N ALA A 163 -9.03 2.01 -16.44
CA ALA A 163 -9.22 1.13 -15.30
C ALA A 163 -8.02 0.19 -15.14
N LEU A 164 -7.58 -0.04 -13.90
CA LEU A 164 -6.46 -0.90 -13.56
C LEU A 164 -6.93 -2.11 -12.75
N LEU A 165 -6.46 -3.30 -13.16
CA LEU A 165 -6.60 -4.54 -12.42
C LEU A 165 -5.43 -4.71 -11.46
N PHE A 166 -5.68 -5.04 -10.20
CA PHE A 166 -4.65 -5.37 -9.23
C PHE A 166 -4.82 -6.81 -8.73
N VAL A 167 -3.78 -7.64 -8.86
CA VAL A 167 -3.80 -9.04 -8.41
C VAL A 167 -2.77 -9.24 -7.32
N MET A 168 -3.23 -9.71 -6.16
CA MET A 168 -2.38 -10.05 -5.02
C MET A 168 -2.16 -11.55 -4.96
N VAL A 169 -0.90 -11.97 -4.91
CA VAL A 169 -0.47 -13.37 -4.88
C VAL A 169 0.39 -13.68 -3.65
N ASP A 170 0.79 -14.91 -3.45
CA ASP A 170 1.49 -15.34 -2.23
C ASP A 170 2.99 -15.04 -2.27
N ASP A 171 3.64 -15.28 -3.39
CA ASP A 171 5.08 -15.02 -3.55
C ASP A 171 5.46 -14.45 -4.93
N THR A 172 6.75 -14.17 -5.11
CA THR A 172 7.26 -13.57 -6.34
C THR A 172 7.21 -14.49 -7.57
N LYS A 173 7.27 -15.80 -7.37
CA LYS A 173 7.15 -16.80 -8.47
C LYS A 173 5.71 -16.83 -8.97
N ASP A 174 4.75 -16.70 -8.04
CA ASP A 174 3.34 -16.63 -8.36
C ASP A 174 3.01 -15.37 -9.14
N CYS A 175 3.74 -14.25 -8.92
CA CYS A 175 3.61 -13.05 -9.72
C CYS A 175 3.88 -13.30 -11.21
N ASP A 176 4.95 -14.02 -11.53
CA ASP A 176 5.33 -14.32 -12.91
C ASP A 176 4.37 -15.33 -13.55
N ASP A 177 3.93 -16.34 -12.81
CA ASP A 177 2.96 -17.33 -13.29
C ASP A 177 1.60 -16.67 -13.60
N VAL A 178 1.09 -15.84 -12.70
CA VAL A 178 -0.17 -15.12 -12.92
C VAL A 178 -0.05 -14.09 -14.03
N LYS A 179 1.06 -13.35 -14.13
CA LYS A 179 1.31 -12.45 -15.26
C LYS A 179 1.23 -13.19 -16.59
N GLN A 180 1.95 -14.31 -16.70
CA GLN A 180 1.96 -15.12 -17.92
C GLN A 180 0.57 -15.66 -18.25
N TYR A 181 -0.19 -16.09 -17.24
CA TYR A 181 -1.58 -16.54 -17.41
C TYR A 181 -2.47 -15.43 -17.94
N LEU A 182 -2.40 -14.23 -17.36
CA LEU A 182 -3.18 -13.06 -17.80
C LEU A 182 -2.87 -12.68 -19.25
N GLU A 183 -1.60 -12.59 -19.62
CA GLU A 183 -1.18 -12.19 -20.97
C GLU A 183 -1.52 -13.22 -22.04
N ASN A 184 -1.50 -14.52 -21.68
CA ASN A 184 -1.80 -15.60 -22.62
C ASN A 184 -3.30 -15.81 -22.84
N ASN A 185 -4.14 -15.58 -21.82
CA ASN A 185 -5.55 -15.92 -21.87
C ASN A 185 -6.47 -14.71 -22.13
N PHE A 186 -5.99 -13.49 -21.90
CA PHE A 186 -6.80 -12.27 -22.06
C PHE A 186 -6.16 -11.29 -23.02
N PRO A 187 -6.68 -11.14 -24.25
CA PRO A 187 -6.08 -10.29 -25.30
C PRO A 187 -5.88 -8.82 -24.88
N LEU A 188 -6.78 -8.28 -24.03
CA LEU A 188 -6.70 -6.91 -23.52
C LEU A 188 -5.52 -6.68 -22.57
N LEU A 189 -5.01 -7.75 -21.95
CA LEU A 189 -3.90 -7.73 -20.99
C LEU A 189 -2.55 -8.11 -21.62
N LYS A 190 -2.55 -8.51 -22.90
CA LYS A 190 -1.33 -8.90 -23.58
C LYS A 190 -0.34 -7.73 -23.65
N ASN A 191 0.89 -7.94 -23.17
CA ASN A 191 1.95 -6.93 -23.07
C ASN A 191 1.54 -5.69 -22.25
N SER A 192 0.55 -5.81 -21.38
CA SER A 192 0.07 -4.71 -20.53
C SER A 192 -0.09 -5.13 -19.07
N THR A 193 0.52 -6.25 -18.69
CA THR A 193 0.57 -6.75 -17.31
C THR A 193 1.96 -6.55 -16.73
N PHE A 194 2.01 -5.93 -15.57
CA PHE A 194 3.25 -5.62 -14.86
C PHE A 194 3.35 -6.46 -13.58
N ALA A 195 4.41 -7.25 -13.43
CA ALA A 195 4.68 -8.00 -12.21
C ALA A 195 5.65 -7.21 -11.32
N ILE A 196 5.28 -6.99 -10.07
CA ILE A 196 6.11 -6.31 -9.09
C ILE A 196 6.54 -7.32 -8.03
N HIS A 197 7.82 -7.60 -8.00
CA HIS A 197 8.41 -8.51 -7.03
C HIS A 197 8.64 -7.77 -5.71
N THR A 198 7.68 -7.88 -4.81
CA THR A 198 7.79 -7.38 -3.45
C THR A 198 8.04 -8.54 -2.50
N ASN A 199 8.77 -8.28 -1.41
CA ASN A 199 8.89 -9.25 -0.33
C ASN A 199 7.54 -9.37 0.44
N LYS A 200 7.47 -10.33 1.37
CA LYS A 200 6.27 -10.58 2.20
C LYS A 200 5.85 -9.38 3.07
N GLU A 201 6.70 -8.37 3.17
CA GLU A 201 6.45 -7.12 3.89
C GLU A 201 5.97 -5.99 2.95
N GLY A 202 5.83 -6.24 1.65
CA GLY A 202 5.39 -5.27 0.64
C GLY A 202 6.47 -4.29 0.19
N ARG A 203 7.74 -4.57 0.52
CA ARG A 203 8.88 -3.81 0.02
C ARG A 203 9.40 -4.44 -1.26
N ILE A 204 9.81 -3.64 -2.22
CA ILE A 204 10.49 -4.14 -3.41
C ILE A 204 11.83 -4.73 -2.99
N GLU A 205 12.14 -5.96 -3.42
CA GLU A 205 13.40 -6.61 -3.08
C GLU A 205 14.58 -5.83 -3.64
N GLU A 206 15.49 -5.44 -2.77
CA GLU A 206 16.68 -4.68 -3.14
C GLU A 206 17.82 -5.64 -3.49
N GLY A 207 18.25 -5.64 -4.75
CA GLY A 207 19.45 -6.34 -5.16
C GLY A 207 20.71 -5.64 -4.67
N VAL A 208 21.76 -6.41 -4.40
CA VAL A 208 23.03 -5.92 -3.83
C VAL A 208 23.88 -5.16 -4.87
N SER A 209 23.53 -5.19 -6.16
CA SER A 209 24.31 -4.58 -7.24
C SER A 209 23.76 -3.20 -7.63
N SER A 210 24.64 -2.31 -8.12
CA SER A 210 24.26 -0.98 -8.63
C SER A 210 23.26 -1.06 -9.79
N LYS A 211 23.32 -2.13 -10.60
CA LYS A 211 22.39 -2.37 -11.70
C LYS A 211 20.99 -2.68 -11.18
N SER A 212 20.88 -3.49 -10.13
CA SER A 212 19.59 -3.79 -9.50
C SER A 212 18.97 -2.57 -8.80
N GLN A 213 19.75 -1.62 -8.31
CA GLN A 213 19.23 -0.36 -7.76
C GLN A 213 18.62 0.55 -8.84
N GLN A 214 19.22 0.60 -10.01
CA GLN A 214 18.70 1.36 -11.14
C GLN A 214 17.41 0.73 -11.69
N GLU A 215 17.38 -0.59 -11.87
CA GLU A 215 16.19 -1.35 -12.26
C GLU A 215 15.05 -1.15 -11.25
N LEU A 216 15.34 -1.14 -9.95
CA LEU A 216 14.37 -0.86 -8.90
C LEU A 216 13.81 0.56 -8.95
N LYS A 217 14.65 1.56 -9.26
CA LYS A 217 14.20 2.92 -9.44
C LYS A 217 13.25 3.04 -10.63
N GLU A 218 13.61 2.44 -11.76
CA GLU A 218 12.78 2.40 -12.96
C GLU A 218 11.44 1.69 -12.70
N LEU A 219 11.44 0.60 -11.92
CA LEU A 219 10.23 -0.11 -11.50
C LEU A 219 9.32 0.75 -10.60
N ARG A 220 9.91 1.52 -9.67
CA ARG A 220 9.16 2.45 -8.80
C ARG A 220 8.57 3.60 -9.62
N ASP A 221 9.36 4.19 -10.51
CA ASP A 221 8.91 5.28 -11.38
C ASP A 221 7.79 4.81 -12.31
N LEU A 222 7.89 3.60 -12.86
CA LEU A 222 6.87 2.99 -13.69
C LEU A 222 5.59 2.70 -12.89
N SER A 223 5.72 2.18 -11.68
CA SER A 223 4.60 1.91 -10.77
C SER A 223 3.86 3.20 -10.37
N ASN A 224 4.58 4.30 -10.18
CA ASN A 224 4.00 5.60 -9.85
C ASN A 224 3.34 6.30 -11.05
N GLN A 225 3.67 5.88 -12.28
CA GLN A 225 3.11 6.44 -13.51
C GLN A 225 2.05 5.54 -14.15
N VAL A 226 1.69 4.46 -13.48
CA VAL A 226 0.78 3.43 -14.03
C VAL A 226 -0.61 3.97 -14.38
N ASP A 227 -1.09 4.99 -13.68
CA ASP A 227 -2.36 5.65 -13.94
C ASP A 227 -2.29 6.70 -15.06
N SER A 228 -1.10 7.01 -15.57
CA SER A 228 -0.94 7.91 -16.72
C SER A 228 -1.46 7.26 -18.00
N ASP A 229 -2.18 8.05 -18.83
CA ASP A 229 -2.68 7.60 -20.14
C ASP A 229 -1.55 7.22 -21.12
N LYS A 230 -0.35 7.71 -20.86
CA LYS A 230 0.85 7.39 -21.67
C LYS A 230 1.40 6.00 -21.37
N ASN A 231 0.97 5.40 -20.26
CA ASN A 231 1.43 4.09 -19.82
C ASN A 231 0.45 3.00 -20.30
N ASN A 232 0.97 1.95 -20.95
CA ASN A 232 0.16 0.86 -21.48
C ASN A 232 -0.26 -0.19 -20.44
N ILE A 233 0.20 -0.10 -19.19
CA ILE A 233 -0.10 -1.09 -18.16
C ILE A 233 -1.57 -1.00 -17.76
N LYS A 234 -2.24 -2.15 -17.78
CA LYS A 234 -3.65 -2.36 -17.41
C LYS A 234 -3.83 -3.29 -16.22
N ALA A 235 -2.83 -4.12 -15.94
CA ALA A 235 -2.83 -5.00 -14.78
C ALA A 235 -1.51 -4.96 -14.04
N ILE A 236 -1.59 -5.04 -12.72
CA ILE A 236 -0.43 -5.21 -11.82
C ILE A 236 -0.62 -6.50 -11.04
N VAL A 237 0.43 -7.30 -10.96
CA VAL A 237 0.51 -8.49 -10.11
C VAL A 237 1.59 -8.28 -9.07
N SER A 238 1.27 -8.42 -7.80
CA SER A 238 2.22 -8.22 -6.69
C SER A 238 1.89 -9.10 -5.50
N VAL A 239 2.87 -9.36 -4.64
CA VAL A 239 2.67 -10.12 -3.39
C VAL A 239 1.76 -9.37 -2.40
N LEU A 240 1.88 -8.05 -2.36
CA LEU A 240 1.03 -7.16 -1.56
C LEU A 240 0.69 -5.91 -2.36
N MET A 241 -0.42 -5.26 -2.01
CA MET A 241 -0.64 -3.90 -2.47
C MET A 241 0.51 -3.04 -1.91
N LEU A 242 1.26 -2.41 -2.82
CA LEU A 242 2.52 -1.73 -2.52
C LEU A 242 2.38 -0.79 -1.31
N LYS A 243 3.39 -0.84 -0.41
CA LYS A 243 3.43 0.03 0.77
C LYS A 243 3.71 1.49 0.37
N GLU A 244 4.20 2.28 1.29
CA GLU A 244 4.43 3.73 1.20
C GLU A 244 4.91 4.24 -0.17
N GLY A 245 4.39 5.39 -0.59
CA GLY A 245 4.79 6.06 -1.84
C GLY A 245 4.03 5.63 -3.10
N TRP A 246 3.15 4.65 -3.05
CA TRP A 246 2.32 4.26 -4.19
C TRP A 246 0.97 5.00 -4.17
N ASP A 247 0.77 5.92 -5.12
CA ASP A 247 -0.42 6.75 -5.23
C ASP A 247 -1.15 6.54 -6.56
N VAL A 248 -1.63 5.31 -6.79
CA VAL A 248 -2.42 4.97 -7.98
C VAL A 248 -3.90 5.07 -7.64
N LYS A 249 -4.66 5.78 -8.50
CA LYS A 249 -6.07 6.12 -8.26
C LYS A 249 -7.05 5.30 -9.10
N ASN A 250 -6.58 4.71 -10.18
CA ASN A 250 -7.41 4.05 -11.17
C ASN A 250 -7.56 2.53 -11.00
N VAL A 251 -7.23 2.00 -9.81
CA VAL A 251 -7.56 0.61 -9.47
C VAL A 251 -9.08 0.48 -9.35
N THR A 252 -9.71 -0.35 -10.18
CA THR A 252 -11.15 -0.60 -10.15
C THR A 252 -11.49 -2.01 -9.68
N THR A 253 -10.55 -2.94 -9.83
CA THR A 253 -10.74 -4.33 -9.44
C THR A 253 -9.50 -4.86 -8.74
N VAL A 254 -9.70 -5.50 -7.58
CA VAL A 254 -8.67 -6.21 -6.82
C VAL A 254 -9.00 -7.68 -6.79
N ILE A 255 -8.02 -8.53 -7.11
CA ILE A 255 -8.09 -9.98 -6.96
C ILE A 255 -7.13 -10.40 -5.85
N GLY A 256 -7.67 -10.94 -4.75
CA GLY A 256 -6.87 -11.41 -3.61
C GLY A 256 -6.76 -12.93 -3.60
N LEU A 257 -5.59 -13.46 -3.97
CA LEU A 257 -5.34 -14.91 -4.04
C LEU A 257 -4.45 -15.40 -2.90
N ARG A 258 -4.00 -14.47 -2.06
CA ARG A 258 -3.14 -14.79 -0.92
C ARG A 258 -3.98 -15.26 0.27
N PRO A 259 -3.56 -16.33 0.99
CA PRO A 259 -4.13 -16.65 2.28
C PRO A 259 -3.76 -15.57 3.29
N TYR A 260 -4.74 -14.79 3.72
CA TYR A 260 -4.60 -13.83 4.81
C TYR A 260 -4.85 -14.56 6.13
N SER A 261 -3.81 -14.75 6.93
CA SER A 261 -3.97 -15.19 8.31
C SER A 261 -4.03 -13.95 9.22
N SER A 262 -4.84 -14.02 10.27
CA SER A 262 -4.91 -12.99 11.34
C SER A 262 -3.57 -12.67 12.02
N LYS A 263 -2.52 -13.43 11.70
CA LYS A 263 -1.13 -13.21 12.14
C LYS A 263 -0.33 -12.24 11.25
N SER A 264 -0.81 -11.91 10.05
CA SER A 264 -0.21 -10.83 9.28
C SER A 264 -0.74 -9.50 9.84
N ASN A 265 0.10 -8.73 10.51
CA ASN A 265 -0.21 -7.41 11.10
C ASN A 265 -0.58 -6.33 10.04
N ILE A 266 -1.09 -6.73 8.88
CA ILE A 266 -1.52 -5.82 7.82
C ILE A 266 -3.02 -5.68 7.97
N LEU A 267 -3.44 -4.51 8.40
CA LEU A 267 -4.86 -4.19 8.52
C LEU A 267 -5.54 -4.13 7.15
N PRO A 268 -6.78 -4.62 7.04
CA PRO A 268 -7.55 -4.56 5.79
C PRO A 268 -7.62 -3.15 5.21
N GLU A 269 -7.73 -2.17 6.07
CA GLU A 269 -7.82 -0.76 5.69
C GLU A 269 -6.57 -0.29 4.95
N GLN A 270 -5.38 -0.64 5.40
CA GLN A 270 -4.14 -0.28 4.72
C GLN A 270 -4.01 -0.95 3.36
N THR A 271 -4.46 -2.20 3.26
CA THR A 271 -4.40 -2.97 2.02
C THR A 271 -5.39 -2.46 0.98
N LEU A 272 -6.64 -2.24 1.39
CA LEU A 272 -7.70 -1.76 0.50
C LEU A 272 -7.67 -0.25 0.29
N GLY A 273 -7.23 0.51 1.31
CA GLY A 273 -7.28 1.98 1.30
C GLY A 273 -6.64 2.61 0.06
N ARG A 274 -5.58 1.99 -0.46
CA ARG A 274 -4.96 2.44 -1.71
C ARG A 274 -5.84 2.19 -2.94
N GLY A 275 -6.54 1.06 -3.00
CA GLY A 275 -7.50 0.74 -4.05
C GLY A 275 -8.76 1.62 -3.99
N LEU A 276 -9.09 2.13 -2.80
CA LEU A 276 -10.27 2.97 -2.59
C LEU A 276 -10.06 4.43 -3.04
N ARG A 277 -8.87 4.84 -3.45
CA ARG A 277 -8.61 6.20 -3.95
C ARG A 277 -9.40 6.48 -5.22
N ARG A 278 -10.02 7.66 -5.29
CA ARG A 278 -10.88 8.06 -6.42
C ARG A 278 -10.08 8.54 -7.63
N MET A 279 -10.57 8.18 -8.83
CA MET A 279 -10.09 8.70 -10.12
C MET A 279 -10.73 10.06 -10.46
N TYR A 280 -12.00 10.23 -10.10
CA TYR A 280 -12.84 11.38 -10.46
C TYR A 280 -12.97 12.31 -9.25
N PHE A 281 -11.83 12.68 -8.67
CA PHE A 281 -11.84 13.56 -7.50
C PHE A 281 -12.45 14.93 -7.84
N GLY A 282 -13.49 15.33 -7.06
CA GLY A 282 -14.23 16.57 -7.31
C GLY A 282 -15.31 16.48 -8.38
N GLU A 283 -15.52 15.32 -8.98
CA GLU A 283 -16.58 15.07 -9.95
C GLU A 283 -17.71 14.22 -9.33
N SER A 284 -18.97 14.44 -9.77
CA SER A 284 -20.14 13.66 -9.31
C SER A 284 -20.25 12.31 -10.02
N VAL A 285 -19.16 11.54 -10.04
CA VAL A 285 -19.11 10.18 -10.57
C VAL A 285 -19.00 9.22 -9.42
N SER A 286 -19.97 8.31 -9.26
CA SER A 286 -19.89 7.24 -8.27
C SER A 286 -18.85 6.20 -8.71
N GLU A 287 -17.90 5.92 -7.84
CA GLU A 287 -16.81 5.00 -8.10
C GLU A 287 -16.85 3.80 -7.18
N GLU A 288 -16.62 2.63 -7.75
CA GLU A 288 -16.59 1.35 -7.04
C GLU A 288 -15.22 0.72 -7.13
N LEU A 289 -14.87 -0.05 -6.09
CA LEU A 289 -13.75 -0.99 -6.09
C LEU A 289 -14.31 -2.40 -6.00
N ASN A 290 -14.26 -3.14 -7.09
CA ASN A 290 -14.66 -4.53 -7.10
C ASN A 290 -13.58 -5.40 -6.45
N VAL A 291 -13.96 -6.23 -5.49
CA VAL A 291 -13.05 -7.08 -4.73
C VAL A 291 -13.42 -8.54 -4.94
N VAL A 292 -12.57 -9.30 -5.58
CA VAL A 292 -12.72 -10.74 -5.83
C VAL A 292 -11.56 -11.47 -5.13
N GLY A 293 -11.79 -12.65 -4.59
CA GLY A 293 -10.70 -13.40 -3.98
C GLY A 293 -11.15 -14.66 -3.26
N THR A 294 -10.18 -15.34 -2.64
CA THR A 294 -10.44 -16.51 -1.80
C THR A 294 -11.31 -16.14 -0.60
N GLU A 295 -11.99 -17.11 0.00
CA GLU A 295 -12.82 -16.87 1.19
C GLU A 295 -12.01 -16.17 2.30
N ASN A 296 -10.80 -16.63 2.58
CA ASN A 296 -9.94 -16.00 3.58
C ASN A 296 -9.64 -14.53 3.26
N PHE A 297 -9.49 -14.17 2.00
CA PHE A 297 -9.31 -12.79 1.58
C PHE A 297 -10.59 -11.98 1.73
N LEU A 298 -11.72 -12.53 1.34
CA LEU A 298 -13.01 -11.86 1.47
C LEU A 298 -13.41 -11.68 2.95
N ASP A 299 -13.16 -12.65 3.81
CA ASP A 299 -13.36 -12.52 5.26
C ASP A 299 -12.48 -11.43 5.86
N PHE A 300 -11.22 -11.33 5.40
CA PHE A 300 -10.32 -10.25 5.75
C PHE A 300 -10.88 -8.88 5.32
N VAL A 301 -11.42 -8.77 4.11
CA VAL A 301 -12.09 -7.54 3.64
C VAL A 301 -13.37 -7.29 4.42
N GLU A 302 -14.16 -8.30 4.71
CA GLU A 302 -15.39 -8.18 5.50
C GLU A 302 -15.13 -7.73 6.94
N SER A 303 -13.91 -7.89 7.46
CA SER A 303 -13.57 -7.40 8.81
C SER A 303 -13.70 -5.88 8.96
N ILE A 304 -13.62 -5.10 7.86
CA ILE A 304 -13.88 -3.65 7.89
C ILE A 304 -15.32 -3.30 8.28
N LYS A 305 -16.26 -4.28 8.24
CA LYS A 305 -17.61 -4.10 8.77
C LYS A 305 -17.63 -3.77 10.26
N SER A 306 -16.62 -4.21 11.00
CA SER A 306 -16.48 -3.87 12.42
C SER A 306 -16.35 -2.36 12.65
N GLU A 307 -16.02 -1.61 11.60
CA GLU A 307 -15.94 -0.14 11.61
C GLU A 307 -17.21 0.53 11.09
N GLY A 308 -18.32 -0.22 10.98
CA GLY A 308 -19.60 0.29 10.50
C GLY A 308 -19.77 0.35 8.99
N VAL A 309 -18.78 -0.11 8.21
CA VAL A 309 -18.86 -0.10 6.74
C VAL A 309 -19.86 -1.14 6.26
N VAL A 310 -20.85 -0.70 5.48
CA VAL A 310 -21.78 -1.58 4.78
C VAL A 310 -21.18 -1.97 3.43
N LEU A 311 -20.82 -3.25 3.29
CA LEU A 311 -20.30 -3.77 2.04
C LEU A 311 -21.46 -4.16 1.11
N GLU A 312 -21.45 -3.63 -0.11
CA GLU A 312 -22.37 -4.09 -1.14
C GLU A 312 -21.95 -5.47 -1.65
N LYS A 313 -22.94 -6.38 -1.75
CA LYS A 313 -22.78 -7.68 -2.36
C LYS A 313 -23.56 -7.70 -3.68
N ARG A 314 -22.89 -8.08 -4.76
CA ARG A 314 -23.46 -8.03 -6.11
C ARG A 314 -23.20 -9.32 -6.85
N SER A 315 -24.13 -9.75 -7.70
CA SER A 315 -23.91 -10.85 -8.65
C SER A 315 -22.84 -10.45 -9.66
N MET A 316 -21.83 -11.30 -9.80
CA MET A 316 -20.67 -11.07 -10.68
C MET A 316 -20.51 -12.24 -11.65
#